data_9b6d3abdc7f1f23b150d7c28a588a4a5
#
_entry.id   9b6d3abdc7f1f23b150d7c28a588a4a5
#
_cell.length_a   1.000
_cell.length_b   1.000
_cell.length_c   1.000
_cell.angle_alpha   90.00
_cell.angle_beta   90.00
_cell.angle_gamma   90.00
#
_symmetry.space_group_name_H-M   'P 1'
#
loop_
_entity.id
_entity.type
_entity.pdbx_description
1 polymer ?
#
loop_
_entity_poly.entity_id
_entity_poly.type
_entity_poly.pdbx_seq_one_letter_code
_entity_poly.pdbx_strand_id
1 'polypeptide(L)'
;MLVRPYEMPWRPAYELWAAAAWAGGLFYFVYLGGKGLLTASIALALAFLALLMAGHRLRQGLDVLTVRASLSGKAMQVITTRRLEALTRDPSQVFLGFGFEWLPLHSQRLYELAKVNYKDYAAPPAVLRLLGYAVNPQPDSEIGLPFIHGVEPREKALYRPLQNFEGGTLLVGTTQ
;
A
#
# COMPACT_ATOMS: atom_id res chain seq x y z
N MET A 1 -4.12 7.77 7.83
CA MET A 1 -4.86 8.32 6.69
C MET A 1 -6.31 7.88 6.82
N LEU A 2 -7.25 8.80 7.00
CA LEU A 2 -8.69 8.50 6.95
C LEU A 2 -9.03 8.23 5.49
N VAL A 3 -9.03 6.98 5.09
CA VAL A 3 -9.57 6.57 3.79
C VAL A 3 -11.07 6.80 3.88
N ARG A 4 -11.58 7.73 3.10
CA ARG A 4 -13.03 7.93 3.02
C ARG A 4 -13.64 6.63 2.49
N PRO A 5 -14.73 6.11 3.08
CA PRO A 5 -15.28 4.81 2.74
C PRO A 5 -15.70 4.66 1.26
N TYR A 6 -15.83 5.77 0.52
CA TYR A 6 -16.22 5.82 -0.88
C TYR A 6 -15.09 6.21 -1.85
N GLU A 7 -13.85 6.39 -1.36
CA GLU A 7 -12.71 6.68 -2.23
C GLU A 7 -12.18 5.40 -2.86
N MET A 8 -12.08 5.37 -4.20
CA MET A 8 -11.37 4.31 -4.91
C MET A 8 -9.91 4.32 -4.48
N PRO A 9 -9.40 3.27 -3.82
CA PRO A 9 -8.05 3.29 -3.29
C PRO A 9 -6.98 3.23 -4.40
N TRP A 10 -7.34 2.82 -5.61
CA TRP A 10 -6.47 2.69 -6.79
C TRP A 10 -6.56 3.87 -7.76
N ARG A 11 -7.07 5.00 -7.33
CA ARG A 11 -7.11 6.23 -8.10
C ARG A 11 -5.72 6.70 -8.56
N PRO A 12 -5.63 7.57 -9.58
CA PRO A 12 -4.34 8.17 -9.95
C PRO A 12 -3.66 8.88 -8.76
N ALA A 13 -2.32 8.74 -8.67
CA ALA A 13 -1.54 9.32 -7.58
C ALA A 13 -1.26 10.82 -7.84
N TYR A 14 -2.29 11.65 -7.84
CA TYR A 14 -2.17 13.12 -8.04
C TYR A 14 -1.26 13.79 -7.01
N GLU A 15 -1.10 13.18 -5.85
CA GLU A 15 -0.22 13.66 -4.79
C GLU A 15 1.24 13.73 -5.23
N LEU A 16 1.67 12.88 -6.18
CA LEU A 16 3.03 12.95 -6.72
C LEU A 16 3.25 14.21 -7.54
N TRP A 17 2.26 14.65 -8.31
CA TRP A 17 2.32 15.91 -9.03
C TRP A 17 2.32 17.10 -8.07
N ALA A 18 1.51 17.03 -7.01
CA ALA A 18 1.54 18.04 -5.95
C ALA A 18 2.89 18.07 -5.22
N ALA A 19 3.50 16.91 -4.95
CA ALA A 19 4.83 16.84 -4.36
C ALA A 19 5.89 17.48 -5.27
N ALA A 20 5.84 17.20 -6.57
CA ALA A 20 6.75 17.82 -7.54
C ALA A 20 6.58 19.35 -7.63
N ALA A 21 5.33 19.83 -7.61
CA ALA A 21 5.04 21.27 -7.58
C ALA A 21 5.61 21.97 -6.33
N TRP A 22 5.43 21.35 -5.14
CA TRP A 22 6.00 21.86 -3.90
C TRP A 22 7.53 21.80 -3.89
N ALA A 23 8.13 20.76 -4.47
CA ALA A 23 9.60 20.71 -4.64
C ALA A 23 10.10 21.82 -5.57
N GLY A 24 9.39 22.09 -6.67
CA GLY A 24 9.67 23.25 -7.52
C GLY A 24 9.55 24.58 -6.78
N GLY A 25 8.52 24.72 -5.93
CA GLY A 25 8.33 25.87 -5.05
C GLY A 25 9.49 26.08 -4.09
N LEU A 26 10.04 25.00 -3.50
CA LEU A 26 11.23 25.06 -2.65
C LEU A 26 12.41 25.75 -3.38
N PHE A 27 12.75 25.27 -4.59
CA PHE A 27 13.83 25.84 -5.38
C PHE A 27 13.56 27.31 -5.75
N TYR A 28 12.31 27.63 -6.06
CA TYR A 28 11.89 28.99 -6.39
C TYR A 28 12.06 29.96 -5.21
N PHE A 29 11.67 29.58 -4.00
CA PHE A 29 11.84 30.42 -2.81
C PHE A 29 13.32 30.63 -2.46
N VAL A 30 14.14 29.59 -2.58
CA VAL A 30 15.60 29.72 -2.40
C VAL A 30 16.19 30.67 -3.44
N TYR A 31 15.77 30.59 -4.70
CA TYR A 31 16.20 31.51 -5.76
C TYR A 31 15.81 32.95 -5.47
N LEU A 32 14.56 33.19 -5.06
CA LEU A 32 14.11 34.57 -4.72
C LEU A 32 14.90 35.19 -3.55
N GLY A 33 15.21 34.37 -2.54
CA GLY A 33 16.07 34.80 -1.44
C GLY A 33 17.50 35.16 -1.89
N GLY A 34 18.09 34.31 -2.77
CA GLY A 34 19.41 34.54 -3.35
C GLY A 34 19.50 35.78 -4.23
N LYS A 35 18.36 36.16 -4.87
CA LYS A 35 18.27 37.42 -5.65
C LYS A 35 17.94 38.66 -4.80
N GLY A 36 17.76 38.51 -3.49
CA GLY A 36 17.38 39.64 -2.62
C GLY A 36 15.95 40.13 -2.80
N LEU A 37 15.11 39.41 -3.55
CA LEU A 37 13.68 39.71 -3.76
C LEU A 37 12.81 39.37 -2.54
N LEU A 38 13.30 38.49 -1.67
CA LEU A 38 12.76 38.18 -0.37
C LEU A 38 13.84 38.28 0.69
N THR A 39 13.48 38.66 1.92
CA THR A 39 14.42 38.58 3.04
C THR A 39 14.80 37.11 3.29
N ALA A 40 16.04 36.86 3.69
CA ALA A 40 16.56 35.51 3.89
C ALA A 40 15.68 34.67 4.85
N SER A 41 15.19 35.31 5.92
CA SER A 41 14.30 34.63 6.90
C SER A 41 12.97 34.17 6.29
N ILE A 42 12.33 35.02 5.47
CA ILE A 42 11.09 34.71 4.79
C ILE A 42 11.34 33.61 3.74
N ALA A 43 12.41 33.77 2.93
CA ALA A 43 12.74 32.76 1.91
C ALA A 43 12.98 31.37 2.52
N LEU A 44 13.71 31.29 3.64
CA LEU A 44 13.96 30.05 4.35
C LEU A 44 12.69 29.46 4.97
N ALA A 45 11.83 30.29 5.57
CA ALA A 45 10.57 29.83 6.14
C ALA A 45 9.65 29.23 5.07
N LEU A 46 9.52 29.90 3.91
CA LEU A 46 8.72 29.42 2.78
C LEU A 46 9.32 28.15 2.16
N ALA A 47 10.65 28.09 2.02
CA ALA A 47 11.36 26.91 1.51
C ALA A 47 11.16 25.70 2.45
N PHE A 48 11.23 25.91 3.76
CA PHE A 48 10.99 24.88 4.76
C PHE A 48 9.54 24.37 4.71
N LEU A 49 8.56 25.28 4.64
CA LEU A 49 7.16 24.91 4.46
C LEU A 49 6.94 24.08 3.17
N ALA A 50 7.53 24.52 2.06
CA ALA A 50 7.45 23.80 0.80
C ALA A 50 8.07 22.39 0.89
N LEU A 51 9.19 22.23 1.59
CA LEU A 51 9.81 20.93 1.85
C LEU A 51 8.89 19.99 2.66
N LEU A 52 8.30 20.50 3.73
CA LEU A 52 7.36 19.73 4.55
C LEU A 52 6.14 19.26 3.73
N MET A 53 5.59 20.19 2.92
CA MET A 53 4.43 19.87 2.06
C MET A 53 4.79 18.89 0.96
N ALA A 54 5.98 19.03 0.33
CA ALA A 54 6.47 18.07 -0.65
C ALA A 54 6.62 16.67 -0.04
N GLY A 55 7.25 16.56 1.12
CA GLY A 55 7.42 15.29 1.84
C GLY A 55 6.09 14.64 2.23
N HIS A 56 5.15 15.44 2.74
CA HIS A 56 3.81 14.95 3.09
C HIS A 56 3.05 14.41 1.86
N ARG A 57 3.06 15.18 0.76
CA ARG A 57 2.41 14.76 -0.50
C ARG A 57 3.10 13.56 -1.14
N LEU A 58 4.43 13.52 -1.11
CA LEU A 58 5.19 12.35 -1.59
C LEU A 58 4.78 11.07 -0.84
N ARG A 59 4.72 11.13 0.49
CA ARG A 59 4.29 9.98 1.30
C ARG A 59 2.88 9.51 0.94
N GLN A 60 1.93 10.45 0.77
CA GLN A 60 0.57 10.12 0.34
C GLN A 60 0.54 9.45 -1.05
N GLY A 61 1.33 9.99 -2.00
CA GLY A 61 1.43 9.43 -3.34
C GLY A 61 2.05 8.03 -3.37
N LEU A 62 3.07 7.78 -2.55
CA LEU A 62 3.66 6.45 -2.40
C LEU A 62 2.66 5.44 -1.80
N ASP A 63 1.84 5.85 -0.83
CA ASP A 63 0.77 5.02 -0.29
C ASP A 63 -0.22 4.61 -1.39
N VAL A 64 -0.64 5.54 -2.25
CA VAL A 64 -1.52 5.25 -3.39
C VAL A 64 -0.86 4.32 -4.40
N LEU A 65 0.42 4.53 -4.71
CA LEU A 65 1.17 3.64 -5.61
C LEU A 65 1.27 2.22 -5.06
N THR A 66 1.47 2.06 -3.76
CA THR A 66 1.50 0.74 -3.10
C THR A 66 0.17 0.02 -3.24
N VAL A 67 -0.95 0.74 -3.04
CA VAL A 67 -2.30 0.20 -3.26
C VAL A 67 -2.52 -0.21 -4.71
N ARG A 68 -2.08 0.60 -5.67
CA ARG A 68 -2.16 0.27 -7.11
C ARG A 68 -1.26 -0.90 -7.49
N ALA A 69 -0.10 -1.04 -6.85
CA ALA A 69 0.80 -2.16 -7.08
C ALA A 69 0.19 -3.48 -6.60
N SER A 70 -0.60 -3.47 -5.53
CA SER A 70 -1.27 -4.67 -5.02
C SER A 70 -2.31 -5.27 -5.99
N LEU A 71 -2.82 -4.47 -6.95
CA LEU A 71 -3.70 -4.98 -8.02
C LEU A 71 -2.99 -5.97 -8.96
N SER A 72 -1.68 -5.94 -9.03
CA SER A 72 -0.89 -6.89 -9.82
C SER A 72 -0.67 -8.23 -9.12
N GLY A 73 -1.25 -8.41 -7.94
CA GLY A 73 -1.05 -9.59 -7.10
C GLY A 73 0.25 -9.52 -6.31
N LYS A 74 0.33 -10.31 -5.27
CA LYS A 74 1.53 -10.46 -4.46
C LYS A 74 2.31 -11.69 -4.95
N ALA A 75 3.62 -11.56 -5.04
CA ALA A 75 4.46 -12.73 -5.15
C ALA A 75 4.30 -13.59 -3.88
N MET A 76 4.42 -14.92 -4.04
CA MET A 76 4.38 -15.85 -2.91
C MET A 76 5.33 -15.36 -1.81
N GLN A 77 4.79 -15.11 -0.62
CA GLN A 77 5.62 -14.64 0.49
C GLN A 77 6.31 -15.81 1.15
N VAL A 78 7.60 -15.93 0.91
CA VAL A 78 8.45 -16.85 1.68
C VAL A 78 8.79 -16.15 3.00
N ILE A 79 8.27 -16.68 4.10
CA ILE A 79 8.59 -16.18 5.45
C ILE A 79 9.94 -16.75 5.85
N THR A 80 10.92 -15.91 6.13
CA THR A 80 12.22 -16.35 6.67
C THR A 80 12.05 -16.90 8.08
N THR A 81 12.86 -17.89 8.45
CA THR A 81 12.85 -18.50 9.81
C THR A 81 12.91 -17.45 10.92
N ARG A 82 13.81 -16.48 10.79
CA ARG A 82 13.93 -15.38 11.77
C ARG A 82 12.63 -14.57 11.92
N ARG A 83 11.91 -14.32 10.82
CA ARG A 83 10.64 -13.62 10.85
C ARG A 83 9.52 -14.48 11.45
N LEU A 84 9.53 -15.76 11.14
CA LEU A 84 8.60 -16.72 11.73
C LEU A 84 8.79 -16.82 13.25
N GLU A 85 10.01 -16.96 13.73
CA GLU A 85 10.32 -16.95 15.17
C GLU A 85 9.83 -15.67 15.86
N ALA A 86 9.98 -14.51 15.22
CA ALA A 86 9.46 -13.26 15.75
C ALA A 86 7.94 -13.22 15.81
N LEU A 87 7.25 -13.81 14.82
CA LEU A 87 5.78 -13.88 14.77
C LEU A 87 5.21 -14.92 15.75
N THR A 88 5.96 -15.97 16.07
CA THR A 88 5.55 -17.05 16.99
C THR A 88 6.14 -16.90 18.39
N ARG A 89 6.60 -15.71 18.75
CA ARG A 89 7.29 -15.48 20.03
C ARG A 89 6.39 -15.64 21.25
N ASP A 90 5.10 -15.34 21.10
CA ASP A 90 4.11 -15.47 22.18
C ASP A 90 3.51 -16.88 22.16
N PRO A 91 3.83 -17.75 23.16
CA PRO A 91 3.34 -19.12 23.20
C PRO A 91 1.84 -19.24 23.49
N SER A 92 1.19 -18.17 23.92
CA SER A 92 -0.25 -18.14 24.18
C SER A 92 -1.08 -17.93 22.93
N GLN A 93 -0.44 -17.60 21.80
CA GLN A 93 -1.10 -17.28 20.55
C GLN A 93 -0.54 -18.12 19.40
N VAL A 94 -1.43 -18.55 18.53
CA VAL A 94 -1.07 -19.24 17.27
C VAL A 94 -1.11 -18.25 16.13
N PHE A 95 0.01 -18.10 15.43
CA PHE A 95 0.07 -17.34 14.19
C PHE A 95 -0.60 -18.14 13.06
N LEU A 96 -1.64 -17.56 12.46
CA LEU A 96 -2.41 -18.20 11.38
C LEU A 96 -1.92 -17.78 9.98
N GLY A 97 -1.29 -16.63 9.86
CA GLY A 97 -0.89 -16.07 8.57
C GLY A 97 -1.11 -14.56 8.51
N PHE A 98 -1.06 -14.02 7.30
CA PHE A 98 -1.40 -12.63 7.01
C PHE A 98 -2.80 -12.57 6.37
N GLY A 99 -3.58 -11.59 6.77
CA GLY A 99 -4.92 -11.40 6.25
C GLY A 99 -5.59 -10.16 6.82
N PHE A 100 -6.88 -10.04 6.59
CA PHE A 100 -7.69 -8.93 7.04
C PHE A 100 -9.13 -9.40 7.33
N GLU A 101 -9.84 -8.63 8.11
CA GLU A 101 -11.26 -8.83 8.35
C GLU A 101 -12.07 -8.36 7.14
N TRP A 102 -12.91 -9.23 6.60
CA TRP A 102 -13.76 -8.90 5.47
C TRP A 102 -14.94 -8.02 5.90
N LEU A 103 -14.98 -6.80 5.38
CA LEU A 103 -16.01 -5.81 5.64
C LEU A 103 -16.85 -5.54 4.35
N PRO A 104 -18.05 -4.95 4.46
CA PRO A 104 -18.86 -4.56 3.30
C PRO A 104 -18.11 -3.71 2.27
N LEU A 105 -17.18 -2.88 2.73
CA LEU A 105 -16.29 -2.08 1.88
C LEU A 105 -15.47 -2.95 0.92
N HIS A 106 -14.99 -4.12 1.35
CA HIS A 106 -14.21 -5.02 0.52
C HIS A 106 -15.06 -5.66 -0.57
N SER A 107 -16.30 -6.03 -0.23
CA SER A 107 -17.27 -6.55 -1.22
C SER A 107 -17.58 -5.49 -2.29
N GLN A 108 -17.75 -4.23 -1.90
CA GLN A 108 -17.97 -3.14 -2.84
C GLN A 108 -16.75 -2.94 -3.75
N ARG A 109 -15.55 -2.89 -3.18
CA ARG A 109 -14.30 -2.76 -3.95
C ARG A 109 -14.12 -3.90 -4.95
N LEU A 110 -14.38 -5.14 -4.52
CA LEU A 110 -14.31 -6.30 -5.40
C LEU A 110 -15.29 -6.19 -6.57
N TYR A 111 -16.54 -5.78 -6.29
CA TYR A 111 -17.55 -5.58 -7.31
C TYR A 111 -17.17 -4.48 -8.31
N GLU A 112 -16.58 -3.39 -7.83
CA GLU A 112 -16.10 -2.30 -8.69
C GLU A 112 -14.92 -2.76 -9.56
N LEU A 113 -13.97 -3.51 -8.98
CA LEU A 113 -12.84 -4.07 -9.73
C LEU A 113 -13.27 -5.10 -10.78
N ALA A 114 -14.29 -5.88 -10.50
CA ALA A 114 -14.82 -6.84 -11.47
C ALA A 114 -15.50 -6.21 -12.69
N LYS A 115 -15.94 -4.94 -12.57
CA LYS A 115 -16.58 -4.19 -13.67
C LYS A 115 -15.61 -3.48 -14.59
N VAL A 116 -14.38 -3.27 -14.15
CA VAL A 116 -13.37 -2.49 -14.87
C VAL A 116 -12.16 -3.37 -15.19
N ASN A 117 -11.42 -2.98 -16.20
CA ASN A 117 -10.13 -3.63 -16.44
C ASN A 117 -9.12 -3.16 -15.38
N TYR A 118 -8.89 -3.97 -14.36
CA TYR A 118 -7.97 -3.65 -13.25
C TYR A 118 -6.55 -3.29 -13.70
N LYS A 119 -6.13 -3.75 -14.89
CA LYS A 119 -4.81 -3.47 -15.45
C LYS A 119 -4.62 -1.98 -15.74
N ASP A 120 -5.70 -1.26 -16.05
CA ASP A 120 -5.64 0.18 -16.33
C ASP A 120 -5.35 0.99 -15.06
N TYR A 121 -5.63 0.40 -13.90
CA TYR A 121 -5.41 1.00 -12.58
C TYR A 121 -4.15 0.48 -11.88
N ALA A 122 -3.52 -0.56 -12.41
CA ALA A 122 -2.29 -1.09 -11.84
C ALA A 122 -1.16 -0.05 -11.86
N ALA A 123 -0.18 -0.21 -10.99
CA ALA A 123 0.97 0.67 -10.96
C ALA A 123 1.85 0.46 -12.23
N PRO A 124 2.57 1.48 -12.69
CA PRO A 124 3.50 1.34 -13.80
C PRO A 124 4.54 0.23 -13.56
N PRO A 125 5.02 -0.46 -14.62
CA PRO A 125 5.98 -1.57 -14.48
C PRO A 125 7.26 -1.23 -13.69
N ALA A 126 7.75 0.00 -13.82
CA ALA A 126 8.91 0.47 -13.08
C ALA A 126 8.65 0.50 -11.56
N VAL A 127 7.45 0.93 -11.16
CA VAL A 127 7.02 0.97 -9.76
C VAL A 127 6.81 -0.43 -9.22
N LEU A 128 6.21 -1.33 -10.01
CA LEU A 128 6.03 -2.74 -9.62
C LEU A 128 7.38 -3.41 -9.32
N ARG A 129 8.37 -3.22 -10.21
CA ARG A 129 9.74 -3.75 -10.00
C ARG A 129 10.38 -3.19 -8.74
N LEU A 130 10.24 -1.87 -8.51
CA LEU A 130 10.80 -1.20 -7.33
C LEU A 130 10.18 -1.73 -6.03
N LEU A 131 8.88 -2.02 -6.04
CA LEU A 131 8.14 -2.52 -4.89
C LEU A 131 8.16 -4.05 -4.74
N GLY A 132 8.80 -4.78 -5.69
CA GLY A 132 8.90 -6.25 -5.66
C GLY A 132 7.61 -6.98 -6.08
N TYR A 133 6.72 -6.33 -6.82
CA TYR A 133 5.53 -6.96 -7.37
C TYR A 133 5.76 -7.56 -8.77
N ALA A 134 4.96 -8.56 -9.12
CA ALA A 134 4.99 -9.13 -10.47
C ALA A 134 4.55 -8.11 -11.52
N VAL A 135 5.32 -7.99 -12.62
CA VAL A 135 5.05 -7.00 -13.67
C VAL A 135 3.89 -7.45 -14.57
N ASN A 136 3.77 -8.73 -14.84
CA ASN A 136 2.70 -9.32 -15.63
C ASN A 136 2.26 -10.63 -14.95
N PRO A 137 1.52 -10.55 -13.84
CA PRO A 137 1.04 -11.76 -13.19
C PRO A 137 0.08 -12.46 -14.15
N GLN A 138 0.37 -13.69 -14.50
CA GLN A 138 -0.60 -14.53 -15.16
C GLN A 138 -1.66 -14.96 -14.15
N PRO A 139 -2.93 -15.04 -14.54
CA PRO A 139 -3.94 -15.66 -13.68
C PRO A 139 -3.49 -17.09 -13.44
N ASP A 140 -3.16 -17.39 -12.20
CA ASP A 140 -2.82 -18.72 -11.77
C ASP A 140 -4.11 -19.38 -11.26
N SER A 141 -4.43 -20.56 -11.75
CA SER A 141 -5.59 -21.33 -11.31
C SER A 141 -5.53 -21.64 -9.82
N GLU A 142 -4.34 -21.71 -9.23
CA GLU A 142 -4.13 -21.98 -7.80
C GLU A 142 -4.22 -20.71 -6.93
N ILE A 143 -3.81 -19.56 -7.46
CA ILE A 143 -3.76 -18.31 -6.70
C ILE A 143 -5.01 -17.43 -6.94
N GLY A 144 -5.73 -17.68 -8.03
CA GLY A 144 -6.90 -16.92 -8.44
C GLY A 144 -6.56 -15.63 -9.18
N LEU A 145 -7.44 -14.64 -9.09
CA LEU A 145 -7.30 -13.40 -9.83
C LEU A 145 -6.39 -12.41 -9.06
N PRO A 146 -5.34 -11.87 -9.70
CA PRO A 146 -4.36 -11.00 -9.02
C PRO A 146 -4.97 -9.79 -8.33
N PHE A 147 -6.02 -9.20 -8.89
CA PHE A 147 -6.65 -7.99 -8.34
C PHE A 147 -7.36 -8.20 -7.00
N ILE A 148 -7.63 -9.45 -6.59
CA ILE A 148 -8.23 -9.76 -5.28
C ILE A 148 -7.34 -9.23 -4.16
N HIS A 149 -6.03 -9.26 -4.33
CA HIS A 149 -5.08 -8.70 -3.37
C HIS A 149 -5.15 -7.16 -3.26
N GLY A 150 -5.71 -6.48 -4.26
CA GLY A 150 -5.95 -5.04 -4.23
C GLY A 150 -7.12 -4.61 -3.37
N VAL A 151 -8.00 -5.53 -2.98
CA VAL A 151 -9.18 -5.25 -2.16
C VAL A 151 -8.76 -4.73 -0.78
N GLU A 152 -7.75 -5.36 -0.16
CA GLU A 152 -7.11 -4.86 1.07
C GLU A 152 -5.60 -5.06 0.99
N PRO A 153 -4.85 -4.02 0.58
CA PRO A 153 -3.41 -4.12 0.39
C PRO A 153 -2.60 -4.20 1.70
N ARG A 154 -3.23 -3.87 2.83
CA ARG A 154 -2.59 -3.81 4.15
C ARG A 154 -3.00 -4.97 5.02
N GLU A 155 -2.57 -6.16 4.66
CA GLU A 155 -2.75 -7.35 5.49
C GLU A 155 -1.99 -7.23 6.82
N LYS A 156 -2.59 -7.76 7.88
CA LYS A 156 -2.01 -7.82 9.22
C LYS A 156 -1.72 -9.26 9.58
N ALA A 157 -0.75 -9.47 10.47
CA ALA A 157 -0.55 -10.78 11.08
C ALA A 157 -1.79 -11.16 11.92
N LEU A 158 -2.34 -12.31 11.65
CA LEU A 158 -3.52 -12.84 12.32
C LEU A 158 -3.09 -13.83 13.40
N TYR A 159 -3.62 -13.64 14.58
CA TYR A 159 -3.37 -14.48 15.74
C TYR A 159 -4.69 -14.99 16.34
N ARG A 160 -4.63 -16.16 16.91
CA ARG A 160 -5.72 -16.71 17.73
C ARG A 160 -5.16 -17.25 19.04
N PRO A 161 -5.85 -17.08 20.15
CA PRO A 161 -5.47 -17.70 21.43
C PRO A 161 -5.33 -19.22 21.28
N LEU A 162 -4.29 -19.80 21.88
CA LEU A 162 -4.05 -21.25 21.83
C LEU A 162 -5.25 -22.03 22.37
N GLN A 163 -5.94 -21.50 23.35
CA GLN A 163 -7.16 -22.09 23.95
C GLN A 163 -8.26 -22.38 22.92
N ASN A 164 -8.31 -21.63 21.82
CA ASN A 164 -9.28 -21.86 20.75
C ASN A 164 -9.05 -23.19 19.99
N PHE A 165 -7.89 -23.83 20.18
CA PHE A 165 -7.48 -25.07 19.51
C PHE A 165 -7.55 -26.30 20.44
N GLU A 166 -7.90 -26.13 21.71
CA GLU A 166 -7.96 -27.23 22.70
C GLU A 166 -9.09 -28.23 22.42
N GLY A 167 -10.12 -27.85 21.67
CA GLY A 167 -11.26 -28.71 21.30
C GLY A 167 -11.12 -29.47 20.00
N GLY A 168 -9.95 -29.42 19.36
CA GLY A 168 -9.73 -29.96 18.03
C GLY A 168 -9.98 -28.93 16.92
N THR A 169 -9.15 -28.99 15.89
CA THR A 169 -9.20 -28.05 14.73
C THR A 169 -9.44 -28.82 13.45
N LEU A 170 -10.52 -28.49 12.75
CA LEU A 170 -10.81 -29.02 11.42
C LEU A 170 -10.27 -28.03 10.38
N LEU A 171 -9.29 -28.48 9.59
CA LEU A 171 -8.83 -27.77 8.40
C LEU A 171 -9.54 -28.33 7.19
N VAL A 172 -10.39 -27.51 6.57
CA VAL A 172 -11.08 -27.86 5.32
C VAL A 172 -10.44 -27.07 4.19
N GLY A 173 -9.95 -27.76 3.19
CA GLY A 173 -9.38 -27.17 1.98
C GLY A 173 -9.69 -28.04 0.78
N THR A 174 -9.74 -27.44 -0.39
CA THR A 174 -9.75 -28.17 -1.65
C THR A 174 -8.30 -28.41 -2.06
N THR A 175 -7.90 -29.66 -2.17
CA THR A 175 -6.70 -30.03 -2.92
C THR A 175 -7.09 -30.06 -4.40
N GLN A 176 -6.58 -29.13 -5.17
CA GLN A 176 -6.60 -29.23 -6.63
C GLN A 176 -5.31 -29.86 -7.11
#